data_60822b2e52cf90a0a160d1638aa4011b
#
_entry.id   60822b2e52cf90a0a160d1638aa4011b
#
_cell.length_a   1.000
_cell.length_b   1.000
_cell.length_c   1.000
_cell.angle_alpha   90.00
_cell.angle_beta   90.00
_cell.angle_gamma   90.00
#
_symmetry.space_group_name_H-M   'P 1'
#
loop_
_entity.id
_entity.type
_entity.pdbx_description
1 polymer ?
#
loop_
_entity_poly.entity_id
_entity_poly.type
_entity_poly.pdbx_seq_one_letter_code
_entity_poly.pdbx_strand_id
1 'polypeptide(L)'
;MEQFPQLNFRIRKTLQKSEIHSVMNKLDRSLGQQLFVATANIQPDGGILEVQDKYGNWRVILVSEAKHQGNDVANILAGNRTDKMVEKAQYVMPAGNAIERVHKNIQELKNYMLGERYFPYIVFLKGSNFAVMEETFQWLNGGSIKISPNDAALNRIDRVNAANYGLPINQNYCENKYIHFGTHSVMLQVTSIYAQLREYTNEQFLNITYSMAMSSLEILRQDGDLV
;
A
#
# COMPACT_ATOMS: atom_id res chain seq x y z
N MET A 1 -4.46 12.51 -16.78
CA MET A 1 -4.37 13.99 -16.86
C MET A 1 -5.13 14.53 -18.07
N GLU A 2 -5.01 13.92 -19.22
CA GLU A 2 -5.77 14.35 -20.43
C GLU A 2 -7.30 14.30 -20.27
N GLN A 3 -7.83 13.41 -19.43
CA GLN A 3 -9.27 13.29 -19.15
C GLN A 3 -9.83 14.40 -18.24
N PHE A 4 -8.98 15.13 -17.55
CA PHE A 4 -9.35 16.19 -16.59
C PHE A 4 -8.51 17.44 -16.81
N PRO A 5 -8.63 18.10 -17.99
CA PRO A 5 -7.79 19.24 -18.34
C PRO A 5 -7.98 20.44 -17.41
N GLN A 6 -9.12 20.49 -16.69
CA GLN A 6 -9.45 21.55 -15.74
C GLN A 6 -8.79 21.36 -14.36
N LEU A 7 -8.24 20.19 -14.07
CA LEU A 7 -7.62 19.89 -12.78
C LEU A 7 -6.10 19.97 -12.85
N ASN A 8 -5.51 20.55 -11.84
CA ASN A 8 -4.06 20.57 -11.67
C ASN A 8 -3.61 19.35 -10.87
N PHE A 9 -2.65 18.59 -11.40
CA PHE A 9 -2.07 17.42 -10.75
C PHE A 9 -0.58 17.60 -10.52
N ARG A 10 -0.06 16.98 -9.45
CA ARG A 10 1.37 16.84 -9.25
C ARG A 10 1.71 15.46 -8.67
N ILE A 11 2.94 15.04 -8.89
CA ILE A 11 3.51 13.84 -8.27
C ILE A 11 4.63 14.27 -7.33
N ARG A 12 4.54 13.84 -6.07
CA ARG A 12 5.59 14.01 -5.07
C ARG A 12 6.28 12.68 -4.81
N LYS A 13 7.60 12.69 -4.66
CA LYS A 13 8.36 11.50 -4.27
C LYS A 13 8.41 11.31 -2.76
N THR A 14 8.37 12.41 -2.01
CA THR A 14 8.57 12.39 -0.56
C THR A 14 7.55 13.25 0.16
N LEU A 15 7.23 12.88 1.38
CA LEU A 15 6.47 13.68 2.34
C LEU A 15 7.33 13.88 3.58
N GLN A 16 7.54 15.12 4.00
CA GLN A 16 8.33 15.43 5.18
C GLN A 16 7.53 15.18 6.46
N LYS A 17 8.19 14.69 7.50
CA LYS A 17 7.55 14.50 8.82
C LYS A 17 7.05 15.81 9.42
N SER A 18 7.72 16.91 9.16
CA SER A 18 7.26 18.24 9.58
C SER A 18 5.89 18.62 8.99
N GLU A 19 5.61 18.22 7.75
CA GLU A 19 4.29 18.42 7.13
C GLU A 19 3.22 17.59 7.84
N ILE A 20 3.52 16.32 8.15
CA ILE A 20 2.61 15.41 8.87
C ILE A 20 2.28 16.01 10.26
N HIS A 21 3.31 16.41 11.02
CA HIS A 21 3.14 17.01 12.33
C HIS A 21 2.33 18.31 12.27
N SER A 22 2.56 19.14 11.24
CA SER A 22 1.80 20.38 11.03
C SER A 22 0.32 20.12 10.80
N VAL A 23 -0.03 19.10 9.99
CA VAL A 23 -1.43 18.72 9.75
C VAL A 23 -2.07 18.22 11.04
N MET A 24 -1.42 17.33 11.77
CA MET A 24 -1.92 16.81 13.04
C MET A 24 -2.15 17.94 14.06
N ASN A 25 -1.20 18.86 14.18
CA ASN A 25 -1.29 19.99 15.11
C ASN A 25 -2.41 20.98 14.76
N LYS A 26 -2.75 21.12 13.46
CA LYS A 26 -3.90 21.92 13.04
C LYS A 26 -5.23 21.29 13.42
N LEU A 27 -5.32 19.95 13.45
CA LEU A 27 -6.51 19.22 13.86
C LEU A 27 -6.69 19.29 15.39
N ASP A 28 -5.61 19.08 16.12
CA ASP A 28 -5.57 19.19 17.58
C ASP A 28 -4.18 19.63 18.04
N ARG A 29 -4.11 20.71 18.83
CA ARG A 29 -2.86 21.29 19.31
C ARG A 29 -2.02 20.37 20.19
N SER A 30 -2.59 19.32 20.74
CA SER A 30 -1.87 18.30 21.52
C SER A 30 -1.14 17.29 20.66
N LEU A 31 -1.47 17.19 19.36
CA LEU A 31 -0.86 16.27 18.41
C LEU A 31 0.34 16.90 17.70
N GLY A 32 1.23 16.07 17.17
CA GLY A 32 2.37 16.51 16.38
C GLY A 32 3.40 17.36 17.15
N GLN A 33 3.49 17.20 18.48
CA GLN A 33 4.37 18.03 19.30
C GLN A 33 5.84 17.62 19.24
N GLN A 34 6.14 16.34 18.99
CA GLN A 34 7.50 15.82 19.02
C GLN A 34 8.00 15.53 17.61
N LEU A 35 9.05 16.23 17.23
CA LEU A 35 9.75 16.03 15.98
C LEU A 35 11.26 16.02 16.23
N PHE A 36 11.83 14.82 16.36
CA PHE A 36 13.25 14.65 16.67
C PHE A 36 14.18 14.96 15.47
N VAL A 37 13.70 14.74 14.24
CA VAL A 37 14.46 14.99 13.01
C VAL A 37 13.58 15.72 12.00
N ALA A 38 13.81 17.03 11.86
CA ALA A 38 12.99 17.91 11.00
C ALA A 38 13.08 17.53 9.51
N THR A 39 14.20 16.99 9.06
CA THR A 39 14.44 16.58 7.67
C THR A 39 14.01 15.14 7.36
N ALA A 40 13.51 14.40 8.37
CA ALA A 40 13.01 13.05 8.14
C ALA A 40 11.81 13.08 7.19
N ASN A 41 11.75 12.09 6.31
CA ASN A 41 10.67 11.97 5.34
C ASN A 41 10.25 10.50 5.17
N ILE A 42 9.10 10.32 4.56
CA ILE A 42 8.67 9.05 4.00
C ILE A 42 8.73 9.14 2.48
N GLN A 43 9.01 8.01 1.85
CA GLN A 43 9.11 7.90 0.40
C GLN A 43 8.42 6.62 -0.04
N PRO A 44 7.13 6.66 -0.38
CA PRO A 44 6.44 5.54 -1.00
C PRO A 44 7.04 5.22 -2.36
N ASP A 45 7.16 3.93 -2.69
CA ASP A 45 7.86 3.49 -3.92
C ASP A 45 7.20 4.02 -5.20
N GLY A 46 5.86 4.11 -5.24
CA GLY A 46 5.11 4.68 -6.37
C GLY A 46 4.84 6.18 -6.27
N GLY A 47 5.31 6.83 -5.20
CA GLY A 47 5.09 8.26 -4.97
C GLY A 47 3.69 8.59 -4.45
N ILE A 48 3.42 9.89 -4.43
CA ILE A 48 2.18 10.49 -3.94
C ILE A 48 1.60 11.34 -5.07
N LEU A 49 0.43 10.97 -5.58
CA LEU A 49 -0.31 11.75 -6.57
C LEU A 49 -1.29 12.68 -5.85
N GLU A 50 -1.23 13.95 -6.19
CA GLU A 50 -2.08 14.97 -5.60
C GLU A 50 -2.82 15.76 -6.68
N VAL A 51 -4.00 16.27 -6.33
CA VAL A 51 -4.80 17.22 -7.12
C VAL A 51 -4.94 18.51 -6.33
N GLN A 52 -4.99 19.64 -7.03
CA GLN A 52 -5.26 20.93 -6.40
C GLN A 52 -6.78 21.13 -6.27
N ASP A 53 -7.24 21.41 -5.04
CA ASP A 53 -8.64 21.72 -4.78
C ASP A 53 -8.99 23.17 -5.19
N LYS A 54 -10.26 23.51 -5.15
CA LYS A 54 -10.76 24.87 -5.52
C LYS A 54 -10.22 25.99 -4.62
N TYR A 55 -9.66 25.65 -3.47
CA TYR A 55 -9.06 26.60 -2.53
C TYR A 55 -7.53 26.73 -2.72
N GLY A 56 -6.96 25.98 -3.68
CA GLY A 56 -5.53 25.96 -3.96
C GLY A 56 -4.73 24.99 -3.11
N ASN A 57 -5.36 24.18 -2.25
CA ASN A 57 -4.66 23.17 -1.45
C ASN A 57 -4.41 21.91 -2.26
N TRP A 58 -3.30 21.23 -1.97
CA TRP A 58 -2.98 19.94 -2.57
C TRP A 58 -3.59 18.81 -1.76
N ARG A 59 -4.42 18.00 -2.42
CA ARG A 59 -5.13 16.86 -1.83
C ARG A 59 -4.58 15.56 -2.41
N VAL A 60 -4.22 14.62 -1.53
CA VAL A 60 -3.71 13.31 -1.94
C VAL A 60 -4.83 12.48 -2.55
N ILE A 61 -4.62 11.94 -3.74
CA ILE A 61 -5.62 11.10 -4.43
C ILE A 61 -5.13 9.69 -4.70
N LEU A 62 -3.82 9.44 -4.56
CA LEU A 62 -3.24 8.10 -4.66
C LEU A 62 -1.87 8.10 -3.99
N VAL A 63 -1.63 7.07 -3.19
CA VAL A 63 -0.29 6.68 -2.75
C VAL A 63 -0.11 5.20 -3.04
N SER A 64 1.03 4.82 -3.60
CA SER A 64 1.32 3.41 -3.84
C SER A 64 2.69 3.02 -3.30
N GLU A 65 2.73 1.83 -2.73
CA GLU A 65 3.92 1.16 -2.20
C GLU A 65 4.03 -0.21 -2.86
N ALA A 66 5.22 -0.65 -3.22
CA ALA A 66 5.45 -1.97 -3.79
C ALA A 66 6.52 -2.72 -2.99
N LYS A 67 6.26 -3.96 -2.64
CA LYS A 67 7.24 -4.82 -1.98
C LYS A 67 7.31 -6.15 -2.70
N HIS A 68 8.51 -6.48 -3.08
CA HIS A 68 8.85 -7.77 -3.64
C HIS A 68 9.64 -8.58 -2.61
N GLN A 69 9.14 -9.76 -2.30
CA GLN A 69 9.88 -10.72 -1.48
C GLN A 69 9.71 -12.14 -1.99
N GLY A 70 10.86 -12.79 -2.21
CA GLY A 70 10.93 -14.09 -2.83
C GLY A 70 11.23 -13.95 -4.33
N ASN A 71 12.51 -13.90 -4.70
CA ASN A 71 12.97 -14.03 -6.09
C ASN A 71 12.88 -15.48 -6.60
N ASP A 72 12.47 -16.35 -5.76
CA ASP A 72 12.38 -17.78 -5.90
C ASP A 72 11.45 -18.17 -7.04
N VAL A 73 10.27 -17.59 -7.18
CA VAL A 73 9.36 -17.92 -8.29
C VAL A 73 9.96 -17.53 -9.63
N ALA A 74 10.48 -16.32 -9.76
CA ALA A 74 11.12 -15.87 -11.00
C ALA A 74 12.39 -16.70 -11.31
N ASN A 75 13.20 -16.99 -10.30
CA ASN A 75 14.39 -17.82 -10.45
C ASN A 75 14.06 -19.28 -10.81
N ILE A 76 13.02 -19.83 -10.18
CA ILE A 76 12.53 -21.18 -10.51
C ILE A 76 12.06 -21.25 -11.95
N LEU A 77 11.24 -20.30 -12.41
CA LEU A 77 10.74 -20.22 -13.78
C LEU A 77 11.87 -20.00 -14.79
N ALA A 78 12.92 -19.27 -14.41
CA ALA A 78 14.10 -19.04 -15.25
C ALA A 78 15.10 -20.21 -15.22
N GLY A 79 14.86 -21.25 -14.44
CA GLY A 79 15.80 -22.36 -14.28
C GLY A 79 17.06 -22.03 -13.47
N ASN A 80 17.11 -20.87 -12.82
CA ASN A 80 18.27 -20.38 -12.03
C ASN A 80 18.32 -20.94 -10.61
N ARG A 81 17.96 -22.21 -10.43
CA ARG A 81 17.87 -22.83 -9.13
C ARG A 81 19.22 -23.41 -8.70
N THR A 82 19.62 -23.17 -7.46
CA THR A 82 20.74 -23.86 -6.84
C THR A 82 20.23 -25.03 -5.97
N ASP A 83 20.92 -26.14 -5.99
CA ASP A 83 20.59 -27.33 -5.16
C ASP A 83 20.52 -26.99 -3.67
N LYS A 84 21.31 -26.02 -3.21
CA LYS A 84 21.30 -25.51 -1.83
C LYS A 84 19.97 -24.83 -1.43
N MET A 85 19.27 -24.25 -2.38
CA MET A 85 17.94 -23.66 -2.13
C MET A 85 16.88 -24.74 -1.93
N VAL A 86 17.06 -25.90 -2.60
CA VAL A 86 16.17 -27.06 -2.46
C VAL A 86 16.34 -27.75 -1.11
N GLU A 87 17.59 -28.03 -0.73
CA GLU A 87 17.90 -28.74 0.50
C GLU A 87 17.44 -28.01 1.77
N LYS A 88 17.41 -26.69 1.74
CA LYS A 88 17.08 -25.88 2.92
C LYS A 88 15.62 -25.43 2.98
N ALA A 89 14.77 -25.83 2.03
CA ALA A 89 13.44 -25.26 1.85
C ALA A 89 13.45 -23.70 1.87
N GLN A 90 14.58 -23.10 1.53
CA GLN A 90 14.79 -21.64 1.54
C GLN A 90 14.26 -20.99 0.24
N TYR A 91 13.08 -21.41 -0.16
CA TYR A 91 12.39 -20.76 -1.27
C TYR A 91 11.90 -19.37 -0.91
N VAL A 92 11.93 -19.06 0.37
CA VAL A 92 11.29 -17.88 0.93
C VAL A 92 12.31 -17.09 1.72
N MET A 93 12.68 -15.92 1.21
CA MET A 93 13.52 -15.00 1.98
C MET A 93 12.72 -14.43 3.15
N PRO A 94 13.31 -14.39 4.37
CA PRO A 94 12.64 -13.74 5.48
C PRO A 94 12.31 -12.28 5.10
N ALA A 95 11.09 -11.88 5.42
CA ALA A 95 10.63 -10.52 5.25
C ALA A 95 11.33 -9.61 6.26
N GLY A 96 12.55 -9.20 5.98
CA GLY A 96 13.29 -8.27 6.83
C GLY A 96 12.51 -6.96 7.08
N ASN A 97 13.21 -5.87 7.25
CA ASN A 97 12.66 -4.53 7.55
C ASN A 97 11.65 -3.98 6.52
N ALA A 98 11.35 -4.73 5.45
CA ALA A 98 10.42 -4.30 4.41
C ALA A 98 8.99 -4.13 4.94
N ILE A 99 8.51 -5.09 5.75
CA ILE A 99 7.16 -5.03 6.35
C ILE A 99 7.07 -3.90 7.36
N GLU A 100 8.10 -3.73 8.20
CA GLU A 100 8.15 -2.63 9.17
C GLU A 100 8.12 -1.26 8.47
N ARG A 101 8.83 -1.10 7.35
CA ARG A 101 8.80 0.13 6.55
C ARG A 101 7.43 0.38 5.95
N VAL A 102 6.75 -0.67 5.44
CA VAL A 102 5.38 -0.55 4.94
C VAL A 102 4.46 -0.06 6.06
N HIS A 103 4.49 -0.68 7.23
CA HIS A 103 3.67 -0.28 8.38
C HIS A 103 3.95 1.17 8.79
N LYS A 104 5.22 1.56 8.86
CA LYS A 104 5.60 2.94 9.17
C LYS A 104 5.02 3.92 8.15
N ASN A 105 5.20 3.65 6.85
CA ASN A 105 4.70 4.54 5.80
C ASN A 105 3.17 4.65 5.84
N ILE A 106 2.47 3.54 6.05
CA ILE A 106 1.01 3.52 6.21
C ILE A 106 0.60 4.40 7.40
N GLN A 107 1.23 4.24 8.56
CA GLN A 107 0.88 5.00 9.76
C GLN A 107 1.18 6.50 9.61
N GLU A 108 2.30 6.86 9.02
CA GLU A 108 2.66 8.26 8.77
C GLU A 108 1.67 8.93 7.78
N LEU A 109 1.25 8.21 6.74
CA LEU A 109 0.22 8.69 5.80
C LEU A 109 -1.16 8.77 6.44
N LYS A 110 -1.54 7.83 7.31
CA LYS A 110 -2.78 7.91 8.11
C LYS A 110 -2.79 9.19 8.95
N ASN A 111 -1.67 9.50 9.60
CA ASN A 111 -1.54 10.72 10.39
C ASN A 111 -1.66 11.98 9.52
N TYR A 112 -1.06 11.98 8.32
CA TYR A 112 -1.16 13.09 7.37
C TYR A 112 -2.59 13.30 6.88
N MET A 113 -3.34 12.22 6.69
CA MET A 113 -4.71 12.24 6.17
C MET A 113 -5.77 12.07 7.27
N LEU A 114 -5.43 12.30 8.53
CA LEU A 114 -6.33 12.08 9.67
C LEU A 114 -7.64 12.90 9.60
N GLY A 115 -7.59 14.08 8.98
CA GLY A 115 -8.76 14.94 8.77
C GLY A 115 -9.59 14.61 7.53
N GLU A 116 -9.16 13.65 6.72
CA GLU A 116 -9.83 13.29 5.48
C GLU A 116 -10.84 12.15 5.72
N ARG A 117 -11.93 12.13 4.95
CA ARG A 117 -12.88 11.01 5.01
C ARG A 117 -12.50 9.82 4.12
N TYR A 118 -11.33 9.86 3.49
CA TYR A 118 -10.82 8.82 2.61
C TYR A 118 -9.32 8.60 2.81
N PHE A 119 -8.83 7.42 2.40
CA PHE A 119 -7.42 7.03 2.53
C PHE A 119 -6.97 6.23 1.30
N PRO A 120 -6.43 6.88 0.26
CA PRO A 120 -6.15 6.27 -1.03
C PRO A 120 -4.75 5.62 -1.07
N TYR A 121 -4.48 4.71 -0.13
CA TYR A 121 -3.19 4.04 -0.02
C TYR A 121 -3.27 2.60 -0.49
N ILE A 122 -2.42 2.25 -1.47
CA ILE A 122 -2.33 0.90 -2.01
C ILE A 122 -0.96 0.31 -1.72
N VAL A 123 -0.93 -0.92 -1.22
CA VAL A 123 0.28 -1.73 -1.08
C VAL A 123 0.21 -2.90 -2.05
N PHE A 124 1.17 -2.98 -2.96
CA PHE A 124 1.37 -4.11 -3.86
C PHE A 124 2.43 -5.04 -3.27
N LEU A 125 2.05 -6.27 -3.02
CA LEU A 125 2.89 -7.33 -2.48
C LEU A 125 3.06 -8.43 -3.51
N LYS A 126 4.30 -8.84 -3.76
CA LYS A 126 4.63 -9.83 -4.77
C LYS A 126 5.67 -10.82 -4.24
N GLY A 127 5.50 -12.10 -4.61
CA GLY A 127 6.44 -13.17 -4.29
C GLY A 127 5.88 -14.21 -3.31
N SER A 128 6.63 -15.26 -3.08
CA SER A 128 6.19 -16.42 -2.30
C SER A 128 5.87 -16.12 -0.83
N ASN A 129 6.50 -15.09 -0.24
CA ASN A 129 6.19 -14.63 1.12
C ASN A 129 4.78 -14.02 1.26
N PHE A 130 4.13 -13.75 0.14
CA PHE A 130 2.81 -13.14 0.08
C PHE A 130 1.80 -14.01 -0.67
N ALA A 131 2.02 -15.32 -0.67
CA ALA A 131 1.08 -16.28 -1.26
C ALA A 131 -0.29 -16.18 -0.56
N VAL A 132 -1.34 -15.97 -1.34
CA VAL A 132 -2.74 -15.89 -0.88
C VAL A 132 -3.54 -17.13 -1.28
N MET A 133 -3.03 -17.88 -2.24
CA MET A 133 -3.57 -19.17 -2.67
C MET A 133 -2.42 -20.11 -3.01
N GLU A 134 -2.73 -21.38 -3.09
CA GLU A 134 -1.79 -22.39 -3.52
C GLU A 134 -1.61 -22.33 -5.03
N GLU A 135 -0.35 -22.31 -5.50
CA GLU A 135 0.00 -22.40 -6.90
C GLU A 135 1.10 -23.42 -7.13
N THR A 136 1.01 -24.17 -8.24
CA THR A 136 2.03 -25.09 -8.69
C THR A 136 2.72 -24.53 -9.93
N PHE A 137 4.04 -24.45 -9.88
CA PHE A 137 4.90 -23.98 -10.96
C PHE A 137 5.64 -25.16 -11.57
N GLN A 138 5.59 -25.27 -12.89
CA GLN A 138 6.34 -26.28 -13.66
C GLN A 138 7.71 -25.72 -14.03
N TRP A 139 8.74 -26.55 -13.93
CA TRP A 139 10.07 -26.19 -14.39
C TRP A 139 10.30 -26.60 -15.84
N LEU A 140 11.23 -25.93 -16.48
CA LEU A 140 11.65 -26.25 -17.86
C LEU A 140 12.17 -27.69 -17.98
N ASN A 141 12.67 -28.29 -16.88
CA ASN A 141 13.29 -29.64 -16.87
C ASN A 141 12.37 -30.74 -16.31
N GLY A 142 11.06 -30.51 -16.28
CA GLY A 142 10.08 -31.56 -15.95
C GLY A 142 9.81 -31.79 -14.46
N GLY A 143 10.20 -30.87 -13.58
CA GLY A 143 9.81 -30.86 -12.16
C GLY A 143 8.71 -29.85 -11.88
N SER A 144 8.14 -29.90 -10.68
CA SER A 144 7.21 -28.89 -10.20
C SER A 144 7.51 -28.47 -8.76
N ILE A 145 7.14 -27.25 -8.42
CA ILE A 145 7.14 -26.75 -7.05
C ILE A 145 5.76 -26.21 -6.72
N LYS A 146 5.29 -26.55 -5.53
CA LYS A 146 4.04 -26.09 -4.96
C LYS A 146 4.36 -25.04 -3.90
N ILE A 147 3.74 -23.86 -4.03
CA ILE A 147 3.83 -22.78 -3.06
C ILE A 147 2.46 -22.63 -2.41
N SER A 148 2.44 -22.68 -1.10
CA SER A 148 1.20 -22.67 -0.30
C SER A 148 1.21 -21.52 0.71
N PRO A 149 0.08 -20.86 0.97
CA PRO A 149 -0.08 -19.88 2.04
C PRO A 149 0.06 -20.50 3.44
N ASN A 150 -0.01 -21.84 3.55
CA ASN A 150 0.04 -22.55 4.83
C ASN A 150 1.44 -22.59 5.48
N ASP A 151 2.47 -22.13 4.80
CA ASP A 151 3.77 -21.95 5.41
C ASP A 151 3.78 -20.70 6.29
N ALA A 152 3.05 -20.79 7.42
CA ALA A 152 2.78 -19.68 8.32
C ALA A 152 4.04 -19.00 8.89
N ALA A 153 5.15 -19.73 8.98
CA ALA A 153 6.43 -19.18 9.44
C ALA A 153 7.00 -18.16 8.45
N LEU A 154 6.65 -18.28 7.18
CA LEU A 154 7.22 -17.55 6.07
C LEU A 154 6.23 -16.57 5.45
N ASN A 155 4.94 -16.87 5.50
CA ASN A 155 3.90 -15.96 4.99
C ASN A 155 3.81 -14.71 5.87
N ARG A 156 3.91 -13.56 5.22
CA ARG A 156 3.89 -12.25 5.87
C ARG A 156 2.63 -11.45 5.59
N ILE A 157 1.69 -12.04 4.85
CA ILE A 157 0.45 -11.35 4.48
C ILE A 157 -0.34 -10.94 5.72
N ASP A 158 -0.40 -11.78 6.75
CA ASP A 158 -1.12 -11.48 7.99
C ASP A 158 -0.60 -10.23 8.70
N ARG A 159 0.73 -10.04 8.69
CA ARG A 159 1.35 -8.88 9.32
C ARG A 159 0.99 -7.59 8.59
N VAL A 160 0.97 -7.63 7.25
CA VAL A 160 0.57 -6.46 6.46
C VAL A 160 -0.94 -6.27 6.52
N ASN A 161 -1.70 -7.38 6.53
CA ASN A 161 -3.16 -7.36 6.59
C ASN A 161 -3.70 -6.69 7.87
N ALA A 162 -2.94 -6.71 8.96
CA ALA A 162 -3.29 -5.97 10.16
C ALA A 162 -3.45 -4.45 9.90
N ALA A 163 -2.76 -3.90 8.91
CA ALA A 163 -2.88 -2.49 8.54
C ALA A 163 -4.21 -2.13 7.87
N ASN A 164 -4.96 -3.11 7.38
CA ASN A 164 -6.31 -2.94 6.84
C ASN A 164 -7.39 -3.60 7.73
N TYR A 165 -7.07 -3.80 9.00
CA TYR A 165 -8.00 -4.34 10.01
C TYR A 165 -8.53 -5.74 9.68
N GLY A 166 -7.80 -6.57 8.93
CA GLY A 166 -8.21 -7.90 8.52
C GLY A 166 -9.29 -7.93 7.45
N LEU A 167 -9.56 -6.83 6.78
CA LEU A 167 -10.49 -6.79 5.65
C LEU A 167 -9.94 -7.60 4.46
N PRO A 168 -10.81 -8.09 3.56
CA PRO A 168 -10.38 -8.81 2.38
C PRO A 168 -9.30 -8.07 1.59
N ILE A 169 -8.29 -8.78 1.11
CA ILE A 169 -7.27 -8.25 0.22
C ILE A 169 -7.71 -8.27 -1.24
N ASN A 170 -6.90 -7.66 -2.12
CA ASN A 170 -7.18 -7.52 -3.56
C ASN A 170 -8.46 -6.72 -3.87
N GLN A 171 -8.75 -5.74 -3.01
CA GLN A 171 -9.85 -4.80 -3.15
C GLN A 171 -9.39 -3.38 -2.84
N ASN A 172 -10.01 -2.40 -3.50
CA ASN A 172 -9.81 -0.98 -3.20
C ASN A 172 -10.70 -0.54 -2.04
N TYR A 173 -10.08 0.13 -1.07
CA TYR A 173 -10.74 0.75 0.08
C TYR A 173 -10.33 2.22 0.12
N CYS A 174 -11.02 3.06 -0.65
CA CYS A 174 -10.72 4.49 -0.67
C CYS A 174 -11.39 5.22 0.49
N GLU A 175 -12.69 5.05 0.65
CA GLU A 175 -13.47 5.70 1.69
C GLU A 175 -13.19 5.09 3.07
N ASN A 176 -13.03 5.95 4.09
CA ASN A 176 -12.85 5.50 5.46
C ASN A 176 -14.10 4.77 5.98
N LYS A 177 -13.87 3.74 6.78
CA LYS A 177 -14.96 3.02 7.44
C LYS A 177 -15.23 3.61 8.82
N TYR A 178 -16.50 3.77 9.14
CA TYR A 178 -16.93 4.21 10.47
C TYR A 178 -17.63 3.05 11.17
N ILE A 179 -17.16 2.74 12.38
CA ILE A 179 -17.78 1.74 13.27
C ILE A 179 -18.45 2.48 14.40
N HIS A 180 -19.74 2.24 14.55
CA HIS A 180 -20.56 2.82 15.61
C HIS A 180 -20.84 1.77 16.68
N PHE A 181 -20.59 2.13 17.95
CA PHE A 181 -20.90 1.28 19.10
C PHE A 181 -21.36 2.13 20.27
N GLY A 182 -22.61 1.94 20.67
CA GLY A 182 -23.28 2.81 21.64
C GLY A 182 -23.29 4.27 21.17
N THR A 183 -22.74 5.16 21.99
CA THR A 183 -22.60 6.59 21.67
C THR A 183 -21.27 6.96 21.03
N HIS A 184 -20.42 5.97 20.74
CA HIS A 184 -19.08 6.18 20.22
C HIS A 184 -18.98 5.79 18.75
N SER A 185 -18.07 6.45 18.06
CA SER A 185 -17.70 6.11 16.67
C SER A 185 -16.20 6.10 16.54
N VAL A 186 -15.70 5.14 15.77
CA VAL A 186 -14.28 5.05 15.38
C VAL A 186 -14.17 5.09 13.87
N MET A 187 -13.30 5.95 13.38
CA MET A 187 -12.93 6.02 11.97
C MET A 187 -11.76 5.06 11.70
N LEU A 188 -11.92 4.19 10.74
CA LEU A 188 -10.88 3.29 10.25
C LEU A 188 -10.40 3.74 8.88
N GLN A 189 -9.14 4.18 8.80
CA GLN A 189 -8.45 4.44 7.54
C GLN A 189 -7.90 3.12 7.01
N VAL A 190 -8.57 2.55 6.02
CA VAL A 190 -8.26 1.22 5.50
C VAL A 190 -7.23 1.31 4.38
N THR A 191 -6.14 0.56 4.50
CA THR A 191 -5.15 0.40 3.43
C THR A 191 -5.59 -0.69 2.45
N SER A 192 -5.55 -0.42 1.15
CA SER A 192 -5.81 -1.42 0.12
C SER A 192 -4.57 -2.29 -0.08
N ILE A 193 -4.70 -3.59 0.19
CA ILE A 193 -3.60 -4.55 0.07
C ILE A 193 -3.87 -5.47 -1.12
N TYR A 194 -2.95 -5.47 -2.07
CA TYR A 194 -2.94 -6.37 -3.21
C TYR A 194 -1.77 -7.32 -3.10
N ALA A 195 -2.01 -8.62 -3.18
CA ALA A 195 -0.97 -9.63 -3.04
C ALA A 195 -1.14 -10.73 -4.09
N GLN A 196 -0.02 -11.11 -4.72
CA GLN A 196 0.05 -12.23 -5.65
C GLN A 196 1.47 -12.79 -5.75
N LEU A 197 1.57 -14.03 -6.23
CA LEU A 197 2.86 -14.71 -6.43
C LEU A 197 3.62 -14.16 -7.64
N ARG A 198 2.91 -13.88 -8.72
CA ARG A 198 3.47 -13.46 -10.01
C ARG A 198 3.69 -11.96 -10.09
N GLU A 199 4.39 -11.53 -11.14
CA GLU A 199 4.49 -10.11 -11.48
C GLU A 199 3.11 -9.50 -11.74
N TYR A 200 2.92 -8.26 -11.29
CA TYR A 200 1.80 -7.45 -11.75
C TYR A 200 2.05 -7.02 -13.19
N THR A 201 1.08 -7.23 -14.06
CA THR A 201 1.15 -6.62 -15.39
C THR A 201 0.96 -5.11 -15.30
N ASN A 202 1.47 -4.37 -16.28
CA ASN A 202 1.27 -2.92 -16.35
C ASN A 202 -0.23 -2.56 -16.35
N GLU A 203 -1.04 -3.37 -17.01
CA GLU A 203 -2.49 -3.18 -17.07
C GLU A 203 -3.15 -3.38 -15.70
N GLN A 204 -2.82 -4.45 -14.98
CA GLN A 204 -3.32 -4.68 -13.62
C GLN A 204 -2.97 -3.51 -12.70
N PHE A 205 -1.69 -3.11 -12.72
CA PHE A 205 -1.21 -2.01 -11.90
C PHE A 205 -1.95 -0.69 -12.22
N LEU A 206 -2.06 -0.38 -13.52
CA LEU A 206 -2.74 0.83 -13.98
C LEU A 206 -4.23 0.83 -13.60
N ASN A 207 -4.95 -0.27 -13.80
CA ASN A 207 -6.37 -0.37 -13.51
C ASN A 207 -6.65 -0.18 -12.00
N ILE A 208 -5.84 -0.79 -11.14
CA ILE A 208 -5.99 -0.67 -9.69
C ILE A 208 -5.72 0.76 -9.23
N THR A 209 -4.61 1.34 -9.66
CA THR A 209 -4.22 2.71 -9.26
C THR A 209 -5.16 3.77 -9.84
N TYR A 210 -5.59 3.61 -11.07
CA TYR A 210 -6.58 4.48 -11.70
C TYR A 210 -7.92 4.44 -10.96
N SER A 211 -8.42 3.24 -10.64
CA SER A 211 -9.66 3.09 -9.88
C SER A 211 -9.60 3.81 -8.52
N MET A 212 -8.47 3.70 -7.81
CA MET A 212 -8.27 4.40 -6.53
C MET A 212 -8.27 5.92 -6.71
N ALA A 213 -7.53 6.43 -7.69
CA ALA A 213 -7.48 7.87 -7.96
C ALA A 213 -8.86 8.42 -8.35
N MET A 214 -9.62 7.68 -9.16
CA MET A 214 -10.99 8.06 -9.54
C MET A 214 -11.94 8.10 -8.35
N SER A 215 -11.86 7.10 -7.45
CA SER A 215 -12.65 7.10 -6.21
C SER A 215 -12.33 8.31 -5.34
N SER A 216 -11.06 8.68 -5.23
CA SER A 216 -10.62 9.86 -4.47
C SER A 216 -11.15 11.16 -5.07
N LEU A 217 -11.08 11.30 -6.40
CA LEU A 217 -11.61 12.48 -7.10
C LEU A 217 -13.12 12.60 -6.93
N GLU A 218 -13.84 11.47 -6.96
CA GLU A 218 -15.27 11.45 -6.76
C GLU A 218 -15.66 11.89 -5.34
N ILE A 219 -14.93 11.41 -4.31
CA ILE A 219 -15.15 11.84 -2.93
C ILE A 219 -14.92 13.35 -2.79
N LEU A 220 -13.83 13.88 -3.35
CA LEU A 220 -13.52 15.30 -3.31
C LEU A 220 -14.58 16.16 -4.03
N ARG A 221 -15.20 15.64 -5.11
CA ARG A 221 -16.34 16.31 -5.77
C ARG A 221 -17.59 16.32 -4.91
N GLN A 222 -17.90 15.18 -4.27
CA GLN A 222 -19.04 15.07 -3.36
C GLN A 222 -18.90 16.02 -2.17
N ASP A 223 -17.68 16.23 -1.69
CA ASP A 223 -17.37 17.19 -0.62
C ASP A 223 -17.38 18.65 -1.13
N GLY A 224 -17.52 18.84 -2.44
CA GLY A 224 -17.51 20.14 -3.06
C GLY A 224 -16.12 20.80 -3.10
N ASP A 225 -15.05 20.04 -2.97
CA ASP A 225 -13.66 20.53 -3.00
C ASP A 225 -13.09 20.66 -4.42
N LEU A 226 -13.66 19.94 -5.39
CA LEU A 226 -13.32 20.08 -6.82
C LEU A 226 -14.45 20.72 -7.60
N VAL A 227 -14.08 21.45 -8.67
CA VAL A 227 -15.00 22.07 -9.63
C VAL A 227 -15.37 21.10 -10.75
#